data_7f73aeb12cd1903e55a93312503ba62f
#
_entry.id   7f73aeb12cd1903e55a93312503ba62f
#
_cell.length_a   1.000
_cell.length_b   1.000
_cell.length_c   1.000
_cell.angle_alpha   90.00
_cell.angle_beta   90.00
_cell.angle_gamma   90.00
#
_symmetry.space_group_name_H-M   'P 1'
#
loop_
_entity.id
_entity.type
_entity.pdbx_description
1 polymer ?
#
loop_
_entity_poly.entity_id
_entity_poly.type
_entity_poly.pdbx_seq_one_letter_code
_entity_poly.pdbx_strand_id
1 'polypeptide(L)'
;MTLTFVDSWPIYLQSITFVVALIIGIICLVKFCDIFVDASSTIAKKLHIPELIIGLTVVAIGTSCPELAVSVSDSITSLLEHSNANVAIGNVIGSNTCNLLLVLGFSAVFTPIVVKKSVCKLEYPFLLGVSALSVLFVVLFGTGSSITGNYAILRLEAIILVVLMFVYIWFLIHNAKKHPEDKLDEKESELAETKEKDMKLWVAIVLVIVGAAGIIFGGEAVVFGAKGLALQVSDAAHLNHDLAESLVGLTIVAVGTSLPELVTSVVAAKKGQNELALGNVIGSNIFNILFVLGIAGTVNPLTTGSQVIIDAIVMMVATVVVFGFALTGKIKRSGGISLLVMYAAYLTYLIVRTVM
;
A
#
# COMPACT_ATOMS: atom_id res chain seq x y z
N MET A 1 -1.20 4.06 18.16
CA MET A 1 -0.66 4.30 19.53
C MET A 1 -0.14 5.70 19.61
N THR A 2 -0.60 6.54 20.51
CA THR A 2 -0.14 7.92 20.66
C THR A 2 1.11 7.97 21.53
N LEU A 3 2.14 8.70 21.11
CA LEU A 3 3.39 8.91 21.86
C LEU A 3 3.12 9.55 23.23
N THR A 4 2.07 10.37 23.33
CA THR A 4 1.67 11.12 24.53
C THR A 4 1.53 10.29 25.82
N PHE A 5 1.25 9.00 25.72
CA PHE A 5 1.19 8.12 26.90
C PHE A 5 2.57 7.81 27.48
N VAL A 6 3.60 7.80 26.65
CA VAL A 6 4.97 7.43 27.03
C VAL A 6 5.81 8.64 27.38
N ASP A 7 5.43 9.86 26.93
CA ASP A 7 6.21 11.10 27.08
C ASP A 7 6.46 11.49 28.56
N SER A 8 5.58 11.07 29.47
CA SER A 8 5.74 11.31 30.91
C SER A 8 6.72 10.35 31.60
N TRP A 9 7.22 9.33 30.89
CA TRP A 9 8.09 8.34 31.49
C TRP A 9 9.57 8.76 31.44
N PRO A 10 10.44 8.21 32.34
CA PRO A 10 11.88 8.39 32.22
C PRO A 10 12.39 7.94 30.85
N ILE A 11 13.35 8.70 30.27
CA ILE A 11 13.84 8.50 28.91
C ILE A 11 14.31 7.07 28.61
N TYR A 12 14.93 6.40 29.60
CA TYR A 12 15.37 5.01 29.44
C TYR A 12 14.19 4.03 29.31
N LEU A 13 13.06 4.28 30.02
CA LEU A 13 11.85 3.46 29.88
C LEU A 13 11.18 3.70 28.53
N GLN A 14 11.15 4.95 28.05
CA GLN A 14 10.68 5.28 26.71
C GLN A 14 11.50 4.52 25.66
N SER A 15 12.85 4.60 25.72
CA SER A 15 13.73 3.92 24.76
C SER A 15 13.54 2.40 24.77
N ILE A 16 13.42 1.79 25.95
CA ILE A 16 13.13 0.36 26.07
C ILE A 16 11.77 0.04 25.42
N THR A 17 10.75 0.84 25.68
CA THR A 17 9.39 0.63 25.11
C THR A 17 9.41 0.71 23.59
N PHE A 18 10.11 1.69 23.01
CA PHE A 18 10.22 1.83 21.56
C PHE A 18 10.98 0.67 20.92
N VAL A 19 12.09 0.24 21.52
CA VAL A 19 12.84 -0.94 21.04
C VAL A 19 12.00 -2.21 21.13
N VAL A 20 11.31 -2.42 22.24
CA VAL A 20 10.43 -3.59 22.44
C VAL A 20 9.27 -3.57 21.45
N ALA A 21 8.63 -2.42 21.25
CA ALA A 21 7.56 -2.26 20.27
C ALA A 21 8.04 -2.57 18.85
N LEU A 22 9.23 -2.08 18.48
CA LEU A 22 9.84 -2.34 17.18
C LEU A 22 10.11 -3.84 16.98
N ILE A 23 10.72 -4.51 17.96
CA ILE A 23 11.02 -5.95 17.87
C ILE A 23 9.74 -6.78 17.80
N ILE A 24 8.77 -6.52 18.69
CA ILE A 24 7.48 -7.23 18.70
C ILE A 24 6.75 -6.97 17.39
N GLY A 25 6.73 -5.71 16.92
CA GLY A 25 6.11 -5.33 15.66
C GLY A 25 6.68 -6.10 14.48
N ILE A 26 8.00 -6.20 14.34
CA ILE A 26 8.65 -6.97 13.27
C ILE A 26 8.30 -8.47 13.37
N ILE A 27 8.34 -9.04 14.57
CA ILE A 27 7.97 -10.46 14.77
C ILE A 27 6.51 -10.69 14.38
N CYS A 28 5.60 -9.83 14.81
CA CYS A 28 4.18 -9.89 14.46
C CYS A 28 4.00 -9.79 12.93
N LEU A 29 4.59 -8.76 12.29
CA LEU A 29 4.51 -8.59 10.84
C LEU A 29 4.89 -9.89 10.12
N VAL A 30 6.07 -10.44 10.38
CA VAL A 30 6.54 -11.63 9.68
C VAL A 30 5.64 -12.83 9.93
N LYS A 31 5.27 -13.10 11.19
CA LYS A 31 4.45 -14.27 11.55
C LYS A 31 3.03 -14.19 11.01
N PHE A 32 2.39 -13.04 11.15
CA PHE A 32 1.02 -12.86 10.65
C PHE A 32 0.96 -12.76 9.13
N CYS A 33 2.01 -12.22 8.46
CA CYS A 33 2.12 -12.31 7.00
C CYS A 33 2.23 -13.75 6.50
N ASP A 34 3.02 -14.60 7.17
CA ASP A 34 3.09 -16.02 6.82
C ASP A 34 1.72 -16.70 6.87
N ILE A 35 0.97 -16.47 7.97
CA ILE A 35 -0.39 -17.01 8.17
C ILE A 35 -1.34 -16.47 7.11
N PHE A 36 -1.29 -15.16 6.87
CA PHE A 36 -2.19 -14.45 5.96
C PHE A 36 -2.01 -14.91 4.50
N VAL A 37 -0.76 -15.04 4.06
CA VAL A 37 -0.41 -15.49 2.71
C VAL A 37 -0.84 -16.95 2.50
N ASP A 38 -0.55 -17.86 3.43
CA ASP A 38 -0.94 -19.27 3.33
C ASP A 38 -2.47 -19.45 3.35
N ALA A 39 -3.16 -18.70 4.21
CA ALA A 39 -4.61 -18.74 4.28
C ALA A 39 -5.26 -18.17 3.01
N SER A 40 -4.72 -17.08 2.46
CA SER A 40 -5.20 -16.46 1.21
C SER A 40 -5.02 -17.39 0.02
N SER A 41 -3.87 -18.05 -0.11
CA SER A 41 -3.61 -19.06 -1.13
C SER A 41 -4.56 -20.26 -0.99
N THR A 42 -4.80 -20.72 0.25
CA THR A 42 -5.77 -21.80 0.50
C THR A 42 -7.18 -21.41 0.06
N ILE A 43 -7.61 -20.17 0.30
CA ILE A 43 -8.93 -19.67 -0.17
C ILE A 43 -8.96 -19.70 -1.70
N ALA A 44 -7.92 -19.20 -2.38
CA ALA A 44 -7.82 -19.21 -3.83
C ALA A 44 -8.03 -20.64 -4.39
N LYS A 45 -7.26 -21.61 -3.87
CA LYS A 45 -7.33 -23.02 -4.26
C LYS A 45 -8.70 -23.64 -4.00
N LYS A 46 -9.26 -23.48 -2.79
CA LYS A 46 -10.56 -24.08 -2.40
C LYS A 46 -11.75 -23.48 -3.17
N LEU A 47 -11.69 -22.21 -3.54
CA LEU A 47 -12.72 -21.54 -4.34
C LEU A 47 -12.47 -21.65 -5.85
N HIS A 48 -11.36 -22.24 -6.27
CA HIS A 48 -10.94 -22.31 -7.67
C HIS A 48 -10.86 -20.92 -8.32
N ILE A 49 -10.34 -19.94 -7.58
CA ILE A 49 -10.11 -18.56 -8.02
C ILE A 49 -8.60 -18.38 -8.19
N PRO A 50 -8.12 -17.76 -9.29
CA PRO A 50 -6.70 -17.46 -9.46
C PRO A 50 -6.11 -16.68 -8.28
N GLU A 51 -4.89 -17.02 -7.85
CA GLU A 51 -4.20 -16.33 -6.74
C GLU A 51 -4.05 -14.84 -7.02
N LEU A 52 -3.89 -14.45 -8.28
CA LEU A 52 -3.87 -13.05 -8.71
C LEU A 52 -5.12 -12.29 -8.23
N ILE A 53 -6.31 -12.86 -8.40
CA ILE A 53 -7.58 -12.19 -8.02
C ILE A 53 -7.69 -12.04 -6.50
N ILE A 54 -7.26 -13.06 -5.74
CA ILE A 54 -7.20 -12.96 -4.28
C ILE A 54 -6.19 -11.88 -3.86
N GLY A 55 -5.04 -11.80 -4.54
CA GLY A 55 -4.07 -10.74 -4.36
C GLY A 55 -4.65 -9.34 -4.63
N LEU A 56 -5.32 -9.19 -5.78
CA LEU A 56 -5.97 -7.92 -6.20
C LEU A 56 -7.14 -7.49 -5.30
N THR A 57 -7.69 -8.38 -4.48
CA THR A 57 -8.89 -8.11 -3.67
C THR A 57 -8.62 -8.31 -2.19
N VAL A 58 -8.69 -9.54 -1.70
CA VAL A 58 -8.64 -9.85 -0.25
C VAL A 58 -7.34 -9.38 0.37
N VAL A 59 -6.20 -9.65 -0.30
CA VAL A 59 -4.88 -9.31 0.24
C VAL A 59 -4.68 -7.80 0.17
N ALA A 60 -4.95 -7.18 -0.97
CA ALA A 60 -4.83 -5.74 -1.15
C ALA A 60 -5.71 -4.95 -0.16
N ILE A 61 -6.99 -5.34 0.00
CA ILE A 61 -7.89 -4.71 0.98
C ILE A 61 -7.34 -4.86 2.40
N GLY A 62 -6.88 -6.08 2.76
CA GLY A 62 -6.37 -6.36 4.10
C GLY A 62 -5.13 -5.55 4.46
N THR A 63 -4.20 -5.39 3.52
CA THR A 63 -2.95 -4.65 3.77
C THR A 63 -3.14 -3.14 3.68
N SER A 64 -4.06 -2.62 2.85
CA SER A 64 -4.34 -1.18 2.71
C SER A 64 -5.39 -0.64 3.69
N CYS A 65 -5.80 -1.42 4.70
CA CYS A 65 -6.64 -0.91 5.79
C CYS A 65 -6.03 0.25 6.58
N PRO A 66 -4.72 0.30 6.85
CA PRO A 66 -4.09 1.46 7.51
C PRO A 66 -4.26 2.75 6.70
N GLU A 67 -4.05 2.70 5.39
CA GLU A 67 -4.23 3.85 4.50
C GLU A 67 -5.67 4.36 4.52
N LEU A 68 -6.64 3.43 4.50
CA LEU A 68 -8.06 3.77 4.62
C LEU A 68 -8.34 4.43 5.96
N ALA A 69 -7.85 3.86 7.05
CA ALA A 69 -8.08 4.38 8.41
C ALA A 69 -7.52 5.80 8.55
N VAL A 70 -6.28 6.05 8.11
CA VAL A 70 -5.64 7.37 8.15
C VAL A 70 -6.43 8.39 7.32
N SER A 71 -6.75 8.06 6.07
CA SER A 71 -7.41 8.98 5.15
C SER A 71 -8.86 9.31 5.57
N VAL A 72 -9.60 8.31 6.06
CA VAL A 72 -10.97 8.52 6.55
C VAL A 72 -10.97 9.27 7.87
N SER A 73 -10.04 8.98 8.79
CA SER A 73 -9.90 9.71 10.05
C SER A 73 -9.59 11.19 9.80
N ASP A 74 -8.67 11.52 8.89
CA ASP A 74 -8.39 12.90 8.47
C ASP A 74 -9.65 13.57 7.93
N SER A 75 -10.39 12.91 7.05
CA SER A 75 -11.62 13.45 6.46
C SER A 75 -12.71 13.70 7.51
N ILE A 76 -12.88 12.80 8.48
CA ILE A 76 -13.85 12.98 9.58
C ILE A 76 -13.43 14.12 10.50
N THR A 77 -12.17 14.15 10.92
CA THR A 77 -11.65 15.20 11.81
C THR A 77 -11.79 16.57 11.14
N SER A 78 -11.34 16.68 9.89
CA SER A 78 -11.45 17.92 9.12
C SER A 78 -12.91 18.37 8.92
N LEU A 79 -13.84 17.42 8.71
CA LEU A 79 -15.27 17.74 8.63
C LEU A 79 -15.81 18.31 9.95
N LEU A 80 -15.42 17.73 11.08
CA LEU A 80 -15.85 18.21 12.41
C LEU A 80 -15.25 19.59 12.75
N GLU A 81 -14.06 19.87 12.29
CA GLU A 81 -13.36 21.14 12.45
C GLU A 81 -13.77 22.20 11.42
N HIS A 82 -14.71 21.88 10.52
CA HIS A 82 -15.12 22.73 9.39
C HIS A 82 -13.94 23.15 8.50
N SER A 83 -12.95 22.28 8.35
CA SER A 83 -11.77 22.44 7.52
C SER A 83 -11.77 21.45 6.34
N ASN A 84 -10.85 21.59 5.41
CA ASN A 84 -10.68 20.64 4.30
C ASN A 84 -9.72 19.53 4.69
N ALA A 85 -10.01 18.29 4.30
CA ALA A 85 -9.11 17.16 4.45
C ALA A 85 -7.92 17.31 3.48
N ASN A 86 -6.68 17.23 3.97
CA ASN A 86 -5.49 17.50 3.18
C ASN A 86 -4.45 16.38 3.22
N VAL A 87 -4.65 15.35 4.05
CA VAL A 87 -3.71 14.23 4.18
C VAL A 87 -3.98 13.11 3.17
N ALA A 88 -5.26 12.84 2.86
CA ALA A 88 -5.68 11.66 2.11
C ALA A 88 -5.03 11.57 0.71
N ILE A 89 -4.96 12.68 -0.05
CA ILE A 89 -4.38 12.67 -1.40
C ILE A 89 -2.88 12.36 -1.32
N GLY A 90 -2.15 13.00 -0.43
CA GLY A 90 -0.72 12.75 -0.23
C GLY A 90 -0.44 11.33 0.25
N ASN A 91 -1.25 10.83 1.20
CA ASN A 91 -1.16 9.46 1.70
C ASN A 91 -1.31 8.45 0.56
N VAL A 92 -2.34 8.56 -0.27
CA VAL A 92 -2.59 7.61 -1.36
C VAL A 92 -1.51 7.68 -2.46
N ILE A 93 -1.10 8.87 -2.89
CA ILE A 93 -0.05 9.03 -3.90
C ILE A 93 1.30 8.50 -3.36
N GLY A 94 1.61 8.78 -2.10
CA GLY A 94 2.82 8.29 -1.44
C GLY A 94 2.83 6.78 -1.31
N SER A 95 1.76 6.17 -0.80
CA SER A 95 1.63 4.70 -0.67
C SER A 95 1.67 4.00 -2.02
N ASN A 96 1.03 4.55 -3.05
CA ASN A 96 1.08 3.98 -4.39
C ASN A 96 2.49 4.03 -5.00
N THR A 97 3.20 5.14 -4.82
CA THR A 97 4.60 5.27 -5.24
C THR A 97 5.48 4.28 -4.47
N CYS A 98 5.27 4.15 -3.15
CA CYS A 98 5.95 3.18 -2.30
C CYS A 98 5.68 1.73 -2.78
N ASN A 99 4.44 1.38 -3.05
CA ASN A 99 4.06 0.05 -3.51
C ASN A 99 4.72 -0.31 -4.85
N LEU A 100 4.73 0.62 -5.82
CA LEU A 100 5.33 0.40 -7.13
C LEU A 100 6.85 0.34 -7.09
N LEU A 101 7.51 1.18 -6.32
CA LEU A 101 8.96 1.31 -6.33
C LEU A 101 9.63 0.50 -5.21
N LEU A 102 9.16 0.61 -3.97
CA LEU A 102 9.78 -0.06 -2.82
C LEU A 102 9.28 -1.50 -2.69
N VAL A 103 7.96 -1.71 -2.59
CA VAL A 103 7.39 -3.04 -2.33
C VAL A 103 7.69 -4.00 -3.46
N LEU A 104 7.38 -3.61 -4.70
CA LEU A 104 7.66 -4.44 -5.87
C LEU A 104 9.17 -4.57 -6.13
N GLY A 105 9.93 -3.49 -5.89
CA GLY A 105 11.38 -3.47 -6.00
C GLY A 105 12.02 -4.51 -5.08
N PHE A 106 11.71 -4.49 -3.78
CA PHE A 106 12.21 -5.49 -2.83
C PHE A 106 11.75 -6.90 -3.18
N SER A 107 10.46 -7.08 -3.49
CA SER A 107 9.93 -8.40 -3.88
C SER A 107 10.71 -8.99 -5.06
N ALA A 108 10.98 -8.19 -6.10
CA ALA A 108 11.73 -8.63 -7.30
C ALA A 108 13.22 -8.88 -7.04
N VAL A 109 13.83 -8.18 -6.07
CA VAL A 109 15.23 -8.41 -5.65
C VAL A 109 15.36 -9.76 -4.94
N PHE A 110 14.44 -10.07 -4.01
CA PHE A 110 14.43 -11.35 -3.32
C PHE A 110 14.10 -12.50 -4.27
N THR A 111 13.01 -12.37 -5.03
CA THR A 111 12.55 -13.38 -5.98
C THR A 111 12.06 -12.68 -7.25
N PRO A 112 12.68 -12.96 -8.44
CA PRO A 112 12.20 -12.38 -9.69
C PRO A 112 10.73 -12.69 -9.92
N ILE A 113 9.91 -11.68 -10.16
CA ILE A 113 8.45 -11.79 -10.29
C ILE A 113 8.10 -12.15 -11.73
N VAL A 114 7.46 -13.30 -11.93
CA VAL A 114 6.89 -13.68 -13.22
C VAL A 114 5.58 -12.93 -13.45
N VAL A 115 5.41 -12.34 -14.61
CA VAL A 115 4.22 -11.56 -14.97
C VAL A 115 3.49 -12.25 -16.12
N LYS A 116 2.27 -12.70 -15.88
CA LYS A 116 1.41 -13.29 -16.91
C LYS A 116 0.98 -12.23 -17.93
N LYS A 117 0.79 -12.64 -19.19
CA LYS A 117 0.32 -11.76 -20.26
C LYS A 117 -1.06 -11.16 -19.99
N SER A 118 -1.93 -11.85 -19.26
CA SER A 118 -3.24 -11.36 -18.81
C SER A 118 -3.10 -10.10 -17.97
N VAL A 119 -2.17 -10.08 -17.02
CA VAL A 119 -1.88 -8.93 -16.15
C VAL A 119 -1.45 -7.71 -16.97
N CYS A 120 -0.57 -7.91 -17.96
CA CYS A 120 -0.12 -6.82 -18.84
C CYS A 120 -1.24 -6.28 -19.75
N LYS A 121 -2.24 -7.12 -20.10
CA LYS A 121 -3.33 -6.71 -20.99
C LYS A 121 -4.49 -6.02 -20.26
N LEU A 122 -4.68 -6.33 -18.99
CA LEU A 122 -5.87 -5.90 -18.25
C LEU A 122 -5.49 -5.08 -17.01
N GLU A 123 -4.75 -5.65 -16.08
CA GLU A 123 -4.56 -5.06 -14.75
C GLU A 123 -3.66 -3.81 -14.78
N TYR A 124 -2.53 -3.86 -15.48
CA TYR A 124 -1.66 -2.70 -15.61
C TYR A 124 -2.29 -1.55 -16.41
N PRO A 125 -2.94 -1.77 -17.59
CA PRO A 125 -3.66 -0.70 -18.27
C PRO A 125 -4.80 -0.10 -17.43
N PHE A 126 -5.49 -0.94 -16.65
CA PHE A 126 -6.52 -0.46 -15.73
C PHE A 126 -5.91 0.42 -14.61
N LEU A 127 -4.82 -0.05 -13.97
CA LEU A 127 -4.10 0.74 -12.97
C LEU A 127 -3.61 2.08 -13.55
N LEU A 128 -3.04 2.06 -14.77
CA LEU A 128 -2.59 3.28 -15.44
C LEU A 128 -3.76 4.24 -15.71
N GLY A 129 -4.89 3.70 -16.19
CA GLY A 129 -6.11 4.48 -16.44
C GLY A 129 -6.68 5.11 -15.17
N VAL A 130 -6.75 4.35 -14.09
CA VAL A 130 -7.24 4.82 -12.78
C VAL A 130 -6.28 5.86 -12.18
N SER A 131 -4.97 5.64 -12.29
CA SER A 131 -3.96 6.61 -11.85
C SER A 131 -4.06 7.92 -12.64
N ALA A 132 -4.21 7.83 -13.97
CA ALA A 132 -4.41 9.01 -14.81
C ALA A 132 -5.73 9.74 -14.48
N LEU A 133 -6.81 9.00 -14.22
CA LEU A 133 -8.11 9.56 -13.84
C LEU A 133 -8.02 10.32 -12.51
N SER A 134 -7.32 9.77 -11.52
CA SER A 134 -7.15 10.43 -10.22
C SER A 134 -6.36 11.74 -10.34
N VAL A 135 -5.28 11.73 -11.13
CA VAL A 135 -4.51 12.95 -11.42
C VAL A 135 -5.36 13.97 -12.17
N LEU A 136 -6.16 13.51 -13.14
CA LEU A 136 -7.08 14.37 -13.89
C LEU A 136 -8.10 15.04 -12.96
N PHE A 137 -8.70 14.32 -12.03
CA PHE A 137 -9.64 14.87 -11.05
C PHE A 137 -8.98 15.91 -10.17
N VAL A 138 -7.79 15.61 -9.63
CA VAL A 138 -7.03 16.56 -8.81
C VAL A 138 -6.72 17.85 -9.58
N VAL A 139 -6.35 17.76 -10.86
CA VAL A 139 -5.90 18.92 -11.65
C VAL A 139 -7.08 19.73 -12.22
N LEU A 140 -8.10 19.07 -12.79
CA LEU A 140 -9.17 19.78 -13.52
C LEU A 140 -10.21 20.42 -12.59
N PHE A 141 -10.54 19.76 -11.49
CA PHE A 141 -11.65 20.18 -10.63
C PHE A 141 -11.19 20.93 -9.37
N GLY A 142 -9.88 20.91 -9.09
CA GLY A 142 -9.28 21.71 -8.01
C GLY A 142 -9.32 23.22 -8.25
N THR A 143 -9.61 23.68 -9.47
CA THR A 143 -9.56 25.11 -9.85
C THR A 143 -10.82 25.90 -9.52
N GLY A 144 -11.76 25.34 -8.78
CA GLY A 144 -13.03 26.01 -8.40
C GLY A 144 -12.88 27.23 -7.49
N SER A 145 -11.68 27.51 -6.98
CA SER A 145 -11.36 28.73 -6.25
C SER A 145 -10.06 29.33 -6.76
N SER A 146 -10.20 30.28 -7.67
CA SER A 146 -9.09 31.06 -8.26
C SER A 146 -8.24 31.84 -7.26
N ILE A 147 -8.51 31.74 -5.97
CA ILE A 147 -7.90 32.56 -4.92
C ILE A 147 -6.86 31.80 -4.10
N THR A 148 -6.85 30.45 -4.07
CA THR A 148 -5.98 29.71 -3.15
C THR A 148 -5.01 28.73 -3.82
N GLY A 149 -5.07 28.50 -5.13
CA GLY A 149 -4.16 27.58 -5.83
C GLY A 149 -4.24 26.12 -5.33
N ASN A 150 -5.33 25.74 -4.69
CA ASN A 150 -5.51 24.42 -4.11
C ASN A 150 -6.08 23.46 -5.17
N TYR A 151 -5.50 22.30 -5.26
CA TYR A 151 -6.02 21.16 -6.02
C TYR A 151 -6.98 20.38 -5.13
N ALA A 152 -8.03 19.81 -5.70
CA ALA A 152 -9.07 19.14 -4.92
C ALA A 152 -9.70 17.95 -5.65
N ILE A 153 -10.21 16.98 -4.88
CA ILE A 153 -11.20 16.00 -5.31
C ILE A 153 -12.50 16.32 -4.58
N LEU A 154 -13.53 16.64 -5.35
CA LEU A 154 -14.85 16.97 -4.81
C LEU A 154 -15.65 15.68 -4.52
N ARG A 155 -16.77 15.81 -3.83
CA ARG A 155 -17.60 14.65 -3.45
C ARG A 155 -18.11 13.85 -4.66
N LEU A 156 -18.42 14.52 -5.78
CA LEU A 156 -18.91 13.82 -6.96
C LEU A 156 -17.85 12.90 -7.58
N GLU A 157 -16.62 13.42 -7.76
CA GLU A 157 -15.49 12.63 -8.26
C GLU A 157 -15.17 11.47 -7.30
N ALA A 158 -15.22 11.73 -5.99
CA ALA A 158 -15.01 10.71 -4.98
C ALA A 158 -16.05 9.59 -5.06
N ILE A 159 -17.33 9.91 -5.22
CA ILE A 159 -18.40 8.93 -5.42
C ILE A 159 -18.18 8.13 -6.71
N ILE A 160 -17.74 8.79 -7.80
CA ILE A 160 -17.40 8.09 -9.05
C ILE A 160 -16.28 7.07 -8.82
N LEU A 161 -15.24 7.42 -8.07
CA LEU A 161 -14.16 6.49 -7.73
C LEU A 161 -14.69 5.26 -6.96
N VAL A 162 -15.56 5.46 -5.96
CA VAL A 162 -16.19 4.35 -5.22
C VAL A 162 -17.01 3.45 -6.15
N VAL A 163 -17.82 4.04 -7.02
CA VAL A 163 -18.63 3.27 -7.98
C VAL A 163 -17.73 2.46 -8.91
N LEU A 164 -16.64 3.07 -9.42
CA LEU A 164 -15.66 2.37 -10.24
C LEU A 164 -14.99 1.20 -9.52
N MET A 165 -14.76 1.29 -8.20
CA MET A 165 -14.26 0.17 -7.41
C MET A 165 -15.21 -1.03 -7.41
N PHE A 166 -16.52 -0.78 -7.21
CA PHE A 166 -17.50 -1.88 -7.24
C PHE A 166 -17.64 -2.48 -8.66
N VAL A 167 -17.58 -1.64 -9.70
CA VAL A 167 -17.56 -2.11 -11.10
C VAL A 167 -16.31 -2.95 -11.36
N TYR A 168 -15.14 -2.55 -10.86
CA TYR A 168 -13.90 -3.29 -10.99
C TYR A 168 -13.97 -4.66 -10.30
N ILE A 169 -14.44 -4.71 -9.05
CA ILE A 169 -14.61 -5.98 -8.32
C ILE A 169 -15.59 -6.90 -9.06
N TRP A 170 -16.72 -6.36 -9.51
CA TRP A 170 -17.70 -7.13 -10.31
C TRP A 170 -17.06 -7.68 -11.58
N PHE A 171 -16.28 -6.86 -12.28
CA PHE A 171 -15.58 -7.27 -13.49
C PHE A 171 -14.56 -8.38 -13.22
N LEU A 172 -13.76 -8.28 -12.16
CA LEU A 172 -12.80 -9.32 -11.76
C LEU A 172 -13.50 -10.65 -11.50
N ILE A 173 -14.58 -10.63 -10.72
CA ILE A 173 -15.35 -11.85 -10.37
C ILE A 173 -16.00 -12.46 -11.65
N HIS A 174 -16.51 -11.61 -12.53
CA HIS A 174 -17.15 -12.08 -13.77
C HIS A 174 -16.11 -12.68 -14.73
N ASN A 175 -14.95 -12.06 -14.85
CA ASN A 175 -13.89 -12.51 -15.74
C ASN A 175 -13.21 -13.80 -15.23
N ALA A 176 -13.06 -13.94 -13.92
CA ALA A 176 -12.55 -15.17 -13.30
C ALA A 176 -13.37 -16.42 -13.68
N LYS A 177 -14.67 -16.25 -13.89
CA LYS A 177 -15.57 -17.35 -14.26
C LYS A 177 -15.48 -17.73 -15.75
N LYS A 178 -15.04 -16.82 -16.62
CA LYS A 178 -15.04 -17.00 -18.09
C LYS A 178 -13.78 -17.65 -18.66
N HIS A 179 -12.64 -17.54 -17.99
CA HIS A 179 -11.35 -18.04 -18.48
C HIS A 179 -10.79 -19.16 -17.60
N PRO A 180 -11.31 -20.39 -17.73
CA PRO A 180 -10.76 -21.54 -16.98
C PRO A 180 -9.38 -22.00 -17.50
N GLU A 181 -8.88 -21.45 -18.61
CA GLU A 181 -7.60 -21.85 -19.22
C GLU A 181 -6.39 -21.44 -18.38
N ASP A 182 -6.50 -20.38 -17.58
CA ASP A 182 -5.47 -20.04 -16.57
C ASP A 182 -5.36 -21.10 -15.46
N LYS A 183 -6.31 -22.04 -15.37
CA LYS A 183 -6.29 -23.19 -14.46
C LYS A 183 -5.39 -24.34 -14.90
N LEU A 184 -5.00 -24.39 -16.16
CA LEU A 184 -4.18 -25.49 -16.70
C LEU A 184 -2.71 -25.33 -16.30
N ASP A 185 -2.21 -24.10 -16.19
CA ASP A 185 -0.87 -23.82 -15.72
C ASP A 185 -0.69 -24.10 -14.21
N GLU A 186 -1.78 -24.06 -13.42
CA GLU A 186 -1.78 -24.44 -12.01
C GLU A 186 -1.58 -25.95 -11.79
N LYS A 187 -2.06 -26.80 -12.71
CA LYS A 187 -1.88 -28.26 -12.58
C LYS A 187 -0.43 -28.71 -12.70
N GLU A 188 0.41 -27.99 -13.43
CA GLU A 188 1.85 -28.26 -13.49
C GLU A 188 2.57 -27.81 -12.20
N SER A 189 2.06 -26.77 -11.51
CA SER A 189 2.58 -26.33 -10.20
C SER A 189 2.15 -27.28 -9.06
N GLU A 190 0.97 -27.88 -9.12
CA GLU A 190 0.47 -28.84 -8.11
C GLU A 190 1.32 -30.12 -8.02
N LEU A 191 2.02 -30.51 -9.07
CA LEU A 191 2.93 -31.68 -9.08
C LEU A 191 4.23 -31.42 -8.30
N ALA A 192 4.54 -30.17 -7.94
CA ALA A 192 5.75 -29.78 -7.23
C ALA A 192 5.55 -29.58 -5.71
N GLU A 193 4.31 -29.52 -5.20
CA GLU A 193 4.03 -29.19 -3.80
C GLU A 193 3.79 -30.42 -2.92
N THR A 194 4.85 -30.84 -2.25
CA THR A 194 4.80 -31.76 -1.13
C THR A 194 4.36 -31.04 0.16
N LYS A 195 3.26 -31.51 0.79
CA LYS A 195 2.83 -31.24 2.16
C LYS A 195 2.16 -29.90 2.45
N GLU A 196 1.11 -29.52 1.77
CA GLU A 196 0.17 -28.58 2.34
C GLU A 196 -0.76 -29.25 3.38
N LYS A 197 -0.91 -28.62 4.55
CA LYS A 197 -1.94 -29.01 5.53
C LYS A 197 -3.31 -28.80 4.90
N ASP A 198 -4.15 -29.84 4.89
CA ASP A 198 -5.53 -29.73 4.40
C ASP A 198 -6.36 -28.82 5.30
N MET A 199 -6.23 -27.50 5.07
CA MET A 199 -6.90 -26.46 5.85
C MET A 199 -8.35 -26.33 5.37
N LYS A 200 -9.32 -26.36 6.30
CA LYS A 200 -10.72 -26.13 5.97
C LYS A 200 -10.95 -24.67 5.54
N LEU A 201 -11.83 -24.43 4.57
CA LEU A 201 -12.11 -23.09 4.04
C LEU A 201 -12.48 -22.08 5.13
N TRP A 202 -13.35 -22.44 6.09
CA TRP A 202 -13.73 -21.53 7.17
C TRP A 202 -12.54 -21.16 8.08
N VAL A 203 -11.58 -22.10 8.29
CA VAL A 203 -10.37 -21.84 9.05
C VAL A 203 -9.48 -20.87 8.27
N ALA A 204 -9.34 -21.04 6.97
CA ALA A 204 -8.60 -20.12 6.12
C ALA A 204 -9.19 -18.69 6.17
N ILE A 205 -10.52 -18.56 6.12
CA ILE A 205 -11.19 -17.26 6.25
C ILE A 205 -10.88 -16.59 7.60
N VAL A 206 -10.97 -17.33 8.70
CA VAL A 206 -10.63 -16.81 10.03
C VAL A 206 -9.18 -16.42 10.11
N LEU A 207 -8.26 -17.22 9.55
CA LEU A 207 -6.83 -16.94 9.56
C LEU A 207 -6.47 -15.73 8.69
N VAL A 208 -7.18 -15.46 7.60
CA VAL A 208 -7.03 -14.22 6.83
C VAL A 208 -7.38 -13.01 7.70
N ILE A 209 -8.50 -13.06 8.43
CA ILE A 209 -8.92 -11.95 9.31
C ILE A 209 -7.91 -11.74 10.45
N VAL A 210 -7.51 -12.83 11.12
CA VAL A 210 -6.52 -12.79 12.21
C VAL A 210 -5.15 -12.34 11.69
N GLY A 211 -4.75 -12.84 10.52
CA GLY A 211 -3.52 -12.44 9.84
C GLY A 211 -3.50 -10.95 9.51
N ALA A 212 -4.56 -10.45 8.88
CA ALA A 212 -4.69 -9.02 8.57
C ALA A 212 -4.63 -8.15 9.85
N ALA A 213 -5.38 -8.50 10.88
CA ALA A 213 -5.34 -7.79 12.16
C ALA A 213 -3.93 -7.78 12.78
N GLY A 214 -3.24 -8.93 12.75
CA GLY A 214 -1.88 -9.05 13.26
C GLY A 214 -0.85 -8.27 12.44
N ILE A 215 -1.02 -8.19 11.11
CA ILE A 215 -0.19 -7.37 10.21
C ILE A 215 -0.37 -5.88 10.54
N ILE A 216 -1.62 -5.41 10.67
CA ILE A 216 -1.92 -4.02 11.02
C ILE A 216 -1.32 -3.67 12.39
N PHE A 217 -1.55 -4.51 13.40
CA PHE A 217 -0.97 -4.31 14.73
C PHE A 217 0.57 -4.29 14.69
N GLY A 218 1.18 -5.21 13.95
CA GLY A 218 2.63 -5.29 13.79
C GLY A 218 3.20 -4.04 13.10
N GLY A 219 2.55 -3.57 12.04
CA GLY A 219 2.90 -2.32 11.33
C GLY A 219 2.85 -1.10 12.25
N GLU A 220 1.74 -0.92 12.96
CA GLU A 220 1.57 0.15 13.94
C GLU A 220 2.64 0.13 15.05
N ALA A 221 2.98 -1.07 15.55
CA ALA A 221 4.02 -1.21 16.57
C ALA A 221 5.41 -0.85 16.03
N VAL A 222 5.73 -1.23 14.79
CA VAL A 222 6.99 -0.83 14.12
C VAL A 222 7.07 0.67 13.95
N VAL A 223 6.00 1.30 13.43
CA VAL A 223 5.94 2.76 13.23
C VAL A 223 6.11 3.49 14.57
N PHE A 224 5.37 3.06 15.60
CA PHE A 224 5.46 3.64 16.94
C PHE A 224 6.89 3.57 17.50
N GLY A 225 7.53 2.39 17.44
CA GLY A 225 8.89 2.20 17.91
C GLY A 225 9.92 3.01 17.11
N ALA A 226 9.82 2.97 15.77
CA ALA A 226 10.75 3.69 14.90
C ALA A 226 10.62 5.21 15.03
N LYS A 227 9.39 5.73 15.07
CA LYS A 227 9.11 7.17 15.29
C LYS A 227 9.66 7.63 16.62
N GLY A 228 9.37 6.90 17.71
CA GLY A 228 9.84 7.26 19.05
C GLY A 228 11.36 7.29 19.14
N LEU A 229 12.06 6.28 18.61
CA LEU A 229 13.52 6.27 18.59
C LEU A 229 14.11 7.40 17.74
N ALA A 230 13.53 7.68 16.57
CA ALA A 230 14.03 8.74 15.69
C ALA A 230 13.92 10.13 16.34
N LEU A 231 12.82 10.41 17.03
CA LEU A 231 12.63 11.67 17.77
C LEU A 231 13.62 11.77 18.94
N GLN A 232 13.82 10.71 19.72
CA GLN A 232 14.81 10.72 20.79
C GLN A 232 16.25 10.96 20.30
N VAL A 233 16.63 10.38 19.14
CA VAL A 233 17.95 10.63 18.54
C VAL A 233 18.06 12.09 18.09
N SER A 234 16.99 12.65 17.53
CA SER A 234 16.94 14.05 17.11
C SER A 234 17.11 15.01 18.30
N ASP A 235 16.41 14.76 19.39
CA ASP A 235 16.52 15.56 20.63
C ASP A 235 17.92 15.47 21.23
N ALA A 236 18.50 14.26 21.28
CA ALA A 236 19.87 14.05 21.76
C ALA A 236 20.93 14.74 20.88
N ALA A 237 20.66 14.87 19.58
CA ALA A 237 21.53 15.56 18.63
C ALA A 237 21.27 17.08 18.58
N HIS A 238 20.35 17.62 19.39
CA HIS A 238 19.93 19.02 19.41
C HIS A 238 19.47 19.55 18.05
N LEU A 239 18.82 18.68 17.25
CA LEU A 239 18.23 19.09 15.99
C LEU A 239 16.92 19.85 16.22
N ASN A 240 16.51 20.66 15.24
CA ASN A 240 15.22 21.35 15.29
C ASN A 240 14.09 20.31 15.38
N HIS A 241 13.33 20.34 16.47
CA HIS A 241 12.25 19.37 16.76
C HIS A 241 11.18 19.34 15.66
N ASP A 242 10.74 20.50 15.19
CA ASP A 242 9.68 20.60 14.17
C ASP A 242 10.16 20.00 12.85
N LEU A 243 11.43 20.25 12.48
CA LEU A 243 12.04 19.66 11.29
C LEU A 243 12.18 18.15 11.42
N ALA A 244 12.62 17.68 12.58
CA ALA A 244 12.77 16.24 12.86
C ALA A 244 11.40 15.55 12.83
N GLU A 245 10.38 16.12 13.44
CA GLU A 245 9.02 15.56 13.42
C GLU A 245 8.46 15.50 11.98
N SER A 246 8.67 16.54 11.19
CA SER A 246 8.27 16.58 9.78
C SER A 246 8.99 15.50 8.95
N LEU A 247 10.30 15.35 9.12
CA LEU A 247 11.09 14.32 8.43
C LEU A 247 10.68 12.89 8.85
N VAL A 248 10.47 12.68 10.14
CA VAL A 248 10.01 11.39 10.67
C VAL A 248 8.61 11.06 10.15
N GLY A 249 7.69 12.04 10.14
CA GLY A 249 6.36 11.88 9.56
C GLY A 249 6.42 11.53 8.08
N LEU A 250 7.23 12.27 7.30
CA LEU A 250 7.33 12.08 5.87
C LEU A 250 7.99 10.74 5.47
N THR A 251 8.93 10.24 6.28
CA THR A 251 9.71 9.03 5.96
C THR A 251 9.20 7.80 6.68
N ILE A 252 9.23 7.79 8.00
CA ILE A 252 8.91 6.60 8.81
C ILE A 252 7.41 6.30 8.76
N VAL A 253 6.54 7.32 8.84
CA VAL A 253 5.11 7.08 8.81
C VAL A 253 4.66 6.71 7.40
N ALA A 254 5.16 7.40 6.36
CA ALA A 254 4.80 7.10 4.98
C ALA A 254 5.23 5.69 4.53
N VAL A 255 6.44 5.26 4.92
CA VAL A 255 6.88 3.87 4.67
C VAL A 255 6.13 2.89 5.58
N GLY A 256 5.80 3.32 6.79
CA GLY A 256 5.19 2.50 7.82
C GLY A 256 3.80 2.00 7.47
N THR A 257 2.95 2.84 6.86
CA THR A 257 1.62 2.40 6.40
C THR A 257 1.72 1.35 5.29
N SER A 258 2.77 1.40 4.45
CA SER A 258 3.02 0.40 3.40
C SER A 258 3.88 -0.80 3.86
N LEU A 259 4.23 -0.91 5.14
CA LEU A 259 4.92 -2.10 5.68
C LEU A 259 4.11 -3.39 5.54
N PRO A 260 2.78 -3.39 5.78
CA PRO A 260 1.94 -4.55 5.52
C PRO A 260 2.08 -5.07 4.09
N GLU A 261 2.00 -4.19 3.09
CA GLU A 261 2.17 -4.53 1.68
C GLU A 261 3.56 -5.07 1.40
N LEU A 262 4.60 -4.42 1.94
CA LEU A 262 5.99 -4.80 1.74
C LEU A 262 6.24 -6.23 2.25
N VAL A 263 5.91 -6.49 3.50
CA VAL A 263 6.20 -7.80 4.11
C VAL A 263 5.35 -8.88 3.47
N THR A 264 4.06 -8.61 3.22
CA THR A 264 3.15 -9.58 2.58
C THR A 264 3.62 -9.94 1.17
N SER A 265 3.97 -8.94 0.33
CA SER A 265 4.43 -9.20 -1.04
C SER A 265 5.78 -9.90 -1.09
N VAL A 266 6.72 -9.56 -0.19
CA VAL A 266 8.02 -10.25 -0.10
C VAL A 266 7.85 -11.68 0.38
N VAL A 267 6.99 -11.94 1.36
CA VAL A 267 6.71 -13.29 1.87
C VAL A 267 6.04 -14.14 0.78
N ALA A 268 5.02 -13.60 0.09
CA ALA A 268 4.36 -14.29 -1.01
C ALA A 268 5.36 -14.63 -2.14
N ALA A 269 6.19 -13.67 -2.55
CA ALA A 269 7.23 -13.89 -3.56
C ALA A 269 8.25 -14.97 -3.15
N LYS A 270 8.69 -14.97 -1.88
CA LYS A 270 9.59 -16.00 -1.35
C LYS A 270 8.96 -17.39 -1.32
N LYS A 271 7.65 -17.48 -1.12
CA LYS A 271 6.88 -18.74 -1.18
C LYS A 271 6.57 -19.20 -2.62
N GLY A 272 7.03 -18.45 -3.64
CA GLY A 272 6.75 -18.77 -5.04
C GLY A 272 5.39 -18.26 -5.53
N GLN A 273 4.57 -17.64 -4.67
CA GLN A 273 3.24 -17.13 -4.96
C GLN A 273 3.35 -15.75 -5.65
N ASN A 274 3.98 -15.74 -6.83
CA ASN A 274 4.26 -14.50 -7.56
C ASN A 274 2.99 -13.74 -7.94
N GLU A 275 1.90 -14.45 -8.26
CA GLU A 275 0.62 -13.84 -8.62
C GLU A 275 -0.02 -13.14 -7.43
N LEU A 276 0.06 -13.76 -6.24
CA LEU A 276 -0.43 -13.15 -5.01
C LEU A 276 0.37 -11.87 -4.68
N ALA A 277 1.71 -11.93 -4.78
CA ALA A 277 2.58 -10.79 -4.54
C ALA A 277 2.31 -9.62 -5.50
N LEU A 278 2.20 -9.93 -6.80
CA LEU A 278 1.91 -8.94 -7.83
C LEU A 278 0.50 -8.38 -7.71
N GLY A 279 -0.47 -9.26 -7.45
CA GLY A 279 -1.86 -8.91 -7.20
C GLY A 279 -2.00 -7.97 -6.00
N ASN A 280 -1.29 -8.23 -4.90
CA ASN A 280 -1.26 -7.34 -3.75
C ASN A 280 -0.78 -5.92 -4.14
N VAL A 281 0.36 -5.80 -4.82
CA VAL A 281 0.90 -4.49 -5.22
C VAL A 281 -0.06 -3.74 -6.15
N ILE A 282 -0.54 -4.37 -7.22
CA ILE A 282 -1.46 -3.74 -8.18
C ILE A 282 -2.80 -3.43 -7.51
N GLY A 283 -3.34 -4.40 -6.76
CA GLY A 283 -4.61 -4.28 -6.07
C GLY A 283 -4.62 -3.17 -5.01
N SER A 284 -3.57 -3.07 -4.18
CA SER A 284 -3.42 -1.99 -3.21
C SER A 284 -3.39 -0.61 -3.88
N ASN A 285 -2.69 -0.48 -5.02
CA ASN A 285 -2.69 0.78 -5.77
C ASN A 285 -4.09 1.15 -6.30
N ILE A 286 -4.80 0.18 -6.88
CA ILE A 286 -6.17 0.39 -7.37
C ILE A 286 -7.11 0.70 -6.21
N PHE A 287 -7.03 -0.05 -5.10
CA PHE A 287 -7.84 0.13 -3.91
C PHE A 287 -7.60 1.51 -3.27
N ASN A 288 -6.36 1.92 -3.16
CA ASN A 288 -6.00 3.23 -2.62
C ASN A 288 -6.60 4.37 -3.45
N ILE A 289 -6.53 4.29 -4.78
CA ILE A 289 -7.11 5.32 -5.64
C ILE A 289 -8.64 5.27 -5.64
N LEU A 290 -9.23 4.11 -5.88
CA LEU A 290 -10.67 4.01 -6.08
C LEU A 290 -11.46 4.04 -4.76
N PHE A 291 -10.96 3.34 -3.74
CA PHE A 291 -11.71 3.17 -2.50
C PHE A 291 -11.25 4.14 -1.41
N VAL A 292 -9.95 4.25 -1.14
CA VAL A 292 -9.47 5.13 -0.07
C VAL A 292 -9.75 6.60 -0.39
N LEU A 293 -9.32 7.11 -1.56
CA LEU A 293 -9.66 8.48 -1.98
C LEU A 293 -11.17 8.66 -2.14
N GLY A 294 -11.85 7.65 -2.70
CA GLY A 294 -13.30 7.69 -2.92
C GLY A 294 -14.08 7.81 -1.61
N ILE A 295 -13.81 6.99 -0.60
CA ILE A 295 -14.49 7.05 0.70
C ILE A 295 -14.12 8.34 1.42
N ALA A 296 -12.83 8.66 1.54
CA ALA A 296 -12.37 9.87 2.22
C ALA A 296 -12.99 11.14 1.61
N GLY A 297 -12.97 11.27 0.26
CA GLY A 297 -13.54 12.41 -0.45
C GLY A 297 -15.07 12.48 -0.44
N THR A 298 -15.75 11.33 -0.24
CA THR A 298 -17.21 11.31 -0.04
C THR A 298 -17.58 11.87 1.33
N VAL A 299 -16.77 11.59 2.36
CA VAL A 299 -16.95 12.13 3.71
C VAL A 299 -16.72 13.64 3.72
N ASN A 300 -15.55 14.08 3.22
CA ASN A 300 -15.20 15.49 3.14
C ASN A 300 -14.37 15.74 1.86
N PRO A 301 -14.63 16.83 1.10
CA PRO A 301 -13.80 17.17 -0.05
C PRO A 301 -12.32 17.20 0.31
N LEU A 302 -11.50 16.56 -0.53
CA LEU A 302 -10.05 16.47 -0.32
C LEU A 302 -9.38 17.66 -1.01
N THR A 303 -8.48 18.32 -0.30
CA THR A 303 -7.68 19.40 -0.87
C THR A 303 -6.19 19.14 -0.69
N THR A 304 -5.38 19.71 -1.56
CA THR A 304 -3.93 19.54 -1.49
C THR A 304 -3.20 20.72 -2.12
N GLY A 305 -1.93 20.92 -1.76
CA GLY A 305 -1.08 21.95 -2.34
C GLY A 305 -0.53 21.56 -3.72
N SER A 306 0.07 22.54 -4.42
CA SER A 306 0.66 22.34 -5.75
C SER A 306 1.78 21.30 -5.80
N GLN A 307 2.41 21.01 -4.68
CA GLN A 307 3.49 20.03 -4.57
C GLN A 307 3.05 18.61 -4.92
N VAL A 308 1.77 18.28 -4.70
CA VAL A 308 1.21 16.95 -5.01
C VAL A 308 1.28 16.61 -6.50
N ILE A 309 1.34 17.61 -7.38
CA ILE A 309 1.45 17.37 -8.83
C ILE A 309 2.77 16.66 -9.15
N ILE A 310 3.87 17.08 -8.53
CA ILE A 310 5.17 16.43 -8.74
C ILE A 310 5.11 15.00 -8.23
N ASP A 311 4.52 14.78 -7.05
CA ASP A 311 4.35 13.45 -6.47
C ASP A 311 3.46 12.56 -7.37
N ALA A 312 2.40 13.10 -7.93
CA ALA A 312 1.52 12.43 -8.88
C ALA A 312 2.24 12.08 -10.20
N ILE A 313 3.09 12.97 -10.71
CA ILE A 313 3.93 12.69 -11.89
C ILE A 313 4.90 11.55 -11.57
N VAL A 314 5.55 11.56 -10.40
CA VAL A 314 6.46 10.47 -9.99
C VAL A 314 5.70 9.14 -9.92
N MET A 315 4.50 9.11 -9.33
CA MET A 315 3.64 7.92 -9.28
C MET A 315 3.30 7.42 -10.70
N MET A 316 2.92 8.33 -11.61
CA MET A 316 2.63 7.98 -13.00
C MET A 316 3.86 7.41 -13.73
N VAL A 317 5.02 8.04 -13.58
CA VAL A 317 6.29 7.55 -14.13
C VAL A 317 6.62 6.17 -13.57
N ALA A 318 6.47 5.97 -12.25
CA ALA A 318 6.66 4.68 -11.62
C ALA A 318 5.72 3.61 -12.22
N THR A 319 4.44 3.93 -12.40
CA THR A 319 3.46 3.02 -13.01
C THR A 319 3.88 2.61 -14.43
N VAL A 320 4.30 3.57 -15.26
CA VAL A 320 4.77 3.33 -16.63
C VAL A 320 6.04 2.48 -16.65
N VAL A 321 7.03 2.77 -15.79
CA VAL A 321 8.28 2.02 -15.71
C VAL A 321 8.04 0.58 -15.28
N VAL A 322 7.21 0.38 -14.25
CA VAL A 322 6.83 -0.98 -13.79
C VAL A 322 6.08 -1.73 -14.88
N PHE A 323 5.16 -1.08 -15.59
CA PHE A 323 4.49 -1.69 -16.74
C PHE A 323 5.48 -2.08 -17.85
N GLY A 324 6.46 -1.22 -18.15
CA GLY A 324 7.54 -1.54 -19.09
C GLY A 324 8.32 -2.79 -18.70
N PHE A 325 8.67 -2.95 -17.41
CA PHE A 325 9.28 -4.20 -16.92
C PHE A 325 8.33 -5.39 -17.03
N ALA A 326 7.05 -5.21 -16.71
CA ALA A 326 6.04 -6.26 -16.78
C ALA A 326 5.86 -6.81 -18.21
N LEU A 327 5.93 -5.96 -19.24
CA LEU A 327 5.85 -6.34 -20.65
C LEU A 327 6.95 -7.34 -21.07
N THR A 328 8.09 -7.39 -20.36
CA THR A 328 9.13 -8.40 -20.61
C THR A 328 8.77 -9.79 -20.10
N GLY A 329 7.60 -9.96 -19.47
CA GLY A 329 7.11 -11.21 -18.87
C GLY A 329 7.73 -11.55 -17.51
N LYS A 330 8.73 -10.76 -17.05
CA LYS A 330 9.41 -11.02 -15.78
C LYS A 330 10.09 -9.75 -15.26
N ILE A 331 9.77 -9.37 -14.03
CA ILE A 331 10.53 -8.32 -13.33
C ILE A 331 11.75 -9.00 -12.69
N LYS A 332 12.92 -8.78 -13.31
CA LYS A 332 14.19 -9.37 -12.87
C LYS A 332 14.75 -8.61 -11.65
N ARG A 333 15.74 -9.18 -10.96
CA ARG A 333 16.46 -8.53 -9.85
C ARG A 333 17.03 -7.15 -10.24
N SER A 334 17.57 -7.01 -11.46
CA SER A 334 18.06 -5.71 -11.96
C SER A 334 16.93 -4.68 -12.06
N GLY A 335 15.73 -5.08 -12.53
CA GLY A 335 14.55 -4.23 -12.53
C GLY A 335 14.15 -3.83 -11.11
N GLY A 336 14.16 -4.79 -10.17
CA GLY A 336 13.91 -4.51 -8.74
C GLY A 336 14.90 -3.49 -8.16
N ILE A 337 16.20 -3.64 -8.43
CA ILE A 337 17.22 -2.68 -7.99
C ILE A 337 16.96 -1.29 -8.61
N SER A 338 16.60 -1.22 -9.89
CA SER A 338 16.27 0.06 -10.54
C SER A 338 15.08 0.74 -9.86
N LEU A 339 14.03 -0.01 -9.49
CA LEU A 339 12.88 0.53 -8.77
C LEU A 339 13.29 1.06 -7.38
N LEU A 340 14.14 0.34 -6.65
CA LEU A 340 14.64 0.79 -5.35
C LEU A 340 15.50 2.07 -5.45
N VAL A 341 16.33 2.19 -6.49
CA VAL A 341 17.10 3.42 -6.75
C VAL A 341 16.16 4.59 -7.06
N MET A 342 15.10 4.36 -7.85
CA MET A 342 14.09 5.40 -8.11
C MET A 342 13.37 5.81 -6.81
N TYR A 343 13.06 4.87 -5.93
CA TYR A 343 12.45 5.18 -4.64
C TYR A 343 13.38 5.99 -3.73
N ALA A 344 14.66 5.61 -3.66
CA ALA A 344 15.67 6.35 -2.90
C ALA A 344 15.83 7.79 -3.43
N ALA A 345 15.85 7.98 -4.75
CA ALA A 345 15.86 9.31 -5.35
C ALA A 345 14.61 10.13 -5.02
N TYR A 346 13.43 9.51 -5.04
CA TYR A 346 12.17 10.16 -4.65
C TYR A 346 12.17 10.54 -3.17
N LEU A 347 12.60 9.66 -2.26
CA LEU A 347 12.74 9.98 -0.83
C LEU A 347 13.71 11.14 -0.61
N THR A 348 14.86 11.14 -1.30
CA THR A 348 15.82 12.24 -1.22
C THR A 348 15.17 13.55 -1.65
N TYR A 349 14.41 13.55 -2.74
CA TYR A 349 13.65 14.72 -3.19
C TYR A 349 12.66 15.20 -2.12
N LEU A 350 11.89 14.29 -1.51
CA LEU A 350 10.93 14.63 -0.46
C LEU A 350 11.62 15.27 0.77
N ILE A 351 12.75 14.68 1.21
CA ILE A 351 13.53 15.20 2.33
C ILE A 351 14.07 16.61 2.02
N VAL A 352 14.70 16.79 0.86
CA VAL A 352 15.24 18.09 0.44
C VAL A 352 14.14 19.14 0.35
N ARG A 353 12.98 18.79 -0.22
CA ARG A 353 11.80 19.69 -0.32
C ARG A 353 11.27 20.12 1.05
N THR A 354 11.36 19.29 2.07
CA THR A 354 10.86 19.59 3.42
C THR A 354 11.85 20.44 4.19
N VAL A 355 13.16 20.33 3.91
CA VAL A 355 14.23 21.05 4.61
C VAL A 355 14.44 22.47 4.01
N MET A 356 14.14 22.66 2.73
CA MET A 356 14.26 23.95 2.02
C MET A 356 12.97 24.78 2.10
#